data_2778468fcaa69fb0c6fe5d2181aa6eeb
#
_entry.id   2778468fcaa69fb0c6fe5d2181aa6eeb
#
_cell.length_a   1.000
_cell.length_b   1.000
_cell.length_c   1.000
_cell.angle_alpha   90.00
_cell.angle_beta   90.00
_cell.angle_gamma   90.00
#
_symmetry.space_group_name_H-M   'P 1'
#
loop_
_entity.id
_entity.type
_entity.pdbx_description
1 polymer ?
#
loop_
_entity_poly.entity_id
_entity_poly.type
_entity_poly.pdbx_seq_one_letter_code
_entity_poly.pdbx_strand_id
1 'polypeptide(L)'
;MGKEHALVICNHRSDIDWLVGWLVAQRSGCLGSALAIMKKEVMFLPVIGWSMWFSEYFFLERRWTKDEITLKSGFQQLEDFPIPFWLALFVEGTRFTQAKLMVAQEFAASRGLPIPRNVLLPRTKGFVSSVSQMRSFVPAIYDCTVAVPKNQPPPTLLRIFRGQSSVVKLQIRRHPMQELPETADGIGQWCKDVFVTKDALLEKYFAKGAFSDQQLQNIGRPMKSLIVVLLWSCLLGYGIFKFVPWSALLSSWKGIAFSATFFVLIVIVMQILIHSSESERSTPLNITPQDQTKERLVQK
;
A
#
# COMPACT_ATOMS: atom_id res chain seq x y z
N MET A 1 -8.06 4.81 -16.96
CA MET A 1 -8.04 4.46 -15.52
C MET A 1 -8.82 5.54 -14.76
N GLY A 2 -9.34 5.23 -13.56
CA GLY A 2 -10.07 6.19 -12.72
C GLY A 2 -11.51 6.53 -13.14
N LYS A 3 -12.08 5.81 -14.12
CA LYS A 3 -13.45 6.04 -14.63
C LYS A 3 -14.45 4.93 -14.27
N GLU A 4 -14.01 3.92 -13.57
CA GLU A 4 -14.81 2.78 -13.13
C GLU A 4 -14.38 2.35 -11.72
N HIS A 5 -15.27 1.67 -10.98
CA HIS A 5 -14.91 1.00 -9.74
C HIS A 5 -13.91 -0.11 -10.03
N ALA A 6 -12.89 -0.25 -9.22
CA ALA A 6 -11.92 -1.31 -9.40
C ALA A 6 -11.36 -1.86 -8.09
N LEU A 7 -11.20 -3.18 -8.03
CA LEU A 7 -10.34 -3.83 -7.06
C LEU A 7 -8.90 -3.81 -7.59
N VAL A 8 -7.97 -3.24 -6.85
CA VAL A 8 -6.57 -3.12 -7.25
C VAL A 8 -5.74 -4.11 -6.46
N ILE A 9 -5.07 -5.05 -7.14
CA ILE A 9 -4.15 -5.98 -6.52
C ILE A 9 -2.71 -5.65 -6.89
N CYS A 10 -1.82 -5.64 -5.89
CA CYS A 10 -0.44 -5.22 -6.08
C CYS A 10 0.53 -6.12 -5.31
N ASN A 11 1.74 -6.30 -5.83
CA ASN A 11 2.84 -6.85 -5.07
C ASN A 11 3.40 -5.79 -4.10
N HIS A 12 3.83 -6.21 -2.91
CA HIS A 12 4.24 -5.31 -1.83
C HIS A 12 5.77 -5.26 -1.69
N ARG A 13 6.41 -4.25 -2.28
CA ARG A 13 7.88 -4.14 -2.39
C ARG A 13 8.50 -3.22 -1.35
N SER A 14 7.80 -2.15 -0.95
CA SER A 14 8.38 -1.11 -0.10
C SER A 14 7.39 -0.57 0.93
N ASP A 15 7.91 0.15 1.92
CA ASP A 15 7.15 0.84 2.96
C ASP A 15 6.31 2.01 2.43
N ILE A 16 6.60 2.47 1.22
CA ILE A 16 5.88 3.59 0.57
C ILE A 16 4.98 3.16 -0.58
N ASP A 17 4.66 1.88 -0.72
CA ASP A 17 3.79 1.41 -1.81
C ASP A 17 2.39 2.06 -1.77
N TRP A 18 1.91 2.43 -0.58
CA TRP A 18 0.70 3.23 -0.41
C TRP A 18 0.80 4.61 -1.08
N LEU A 19 1.96 5.27 -0.98
CA LEU A 19 2.20 6.56 -1.64
C LEU A 19 2.29 6.41 -3.16
N VAL A 20 2.92 5.32 -3.64
CA VAL A 20 2.91 4.99 -5.08
C VAL A 20 1.48 4.80 -5.57
N GLY A 21 0.64 4.10 -4.81
CA GLY A 21 -0.80 3.95 -5.08
C GLY A 21 -1.51 5.31 -5.16
N TRP A 22 -1.27 6.21 -4.21
CA TRP A 22 -1.83 7.57 -4.22
C TRP A 22 -1.38 8.40 -5.43
N LEU A 23 -0.11 8.30 -5.82
CA LEU A 23 0.40 9.01 -7.00
C LEU A 23 -0.27 8.49 -8.30
N VAL A 24 -0.50 7.19 -8.41
CA VAL A 24 -1.20 6.60 -9.54
C VAL A 24 -2.66 7.02 -9.55
N ALA A 25 -3.34 6.96 -8.41
CA ALA A 25 -4.73 7.39 -8.26
C ALA A 25 -4.90 8.89 -8.58
N GLN A 26 -3.98 9.74 -8.09
CA GLN A 26 -3.96 11.17 -8.41
C GLN A 26 -3.88 11.42 -9.93
N ARG A 27 -2.96 10.74 -10.61
CA ARG A 27 -2.80 10.88 -12.05
C ARG A 27 -3.96 10.29 -12.85
N SER A 28 -4.66 9.33 -12.27
CA SER A 28 -5.87 8.74 -12.84
C SER A 28 -7.15 9.54 -12.52
N GLY A 29 -7.06 10.56 -11.66
CA GLY A 29 -8.17 11.44 -11.29
C GLY A 29 -9.10 10.87 -10.21
N CYS A 30 -8.71 9.80 -9.51
CA CYS A 30 -9.52 9.12 -8.50
C CYS A 30 -8.87 9.09 -7.09
N LEU A 31 -7.93 10.00 -6.79
CA LEU A 31 -7.26 10.01 -5.47
C LEU A 31 -8.25 10.16 -4.31
N GLY A 32 -9.28 11.01 -4.46
CA GLY A 32 -10.28 11.24 -3.41
C GLY A 32 -11.19 10.04 -3.12
N SER A 33 -11.17 9.02 -3.99
CA SER A 33 -11.91 7.75 -3.84
C SER A 33 -10.99 6.53 -3.92
N ALA A 34 -9.70 6.72 -3.66
CA ALA A 34 -8.73 5.63 -3.56
C ALA A 34 -8.66 5.15 -2.12
N LEU A 35 -9.07 3.92 -1.90
CA LEU A 35 -9.14 3.24 -0.62
C LEU A 35 -8.13 2.08 -0.60
N ALA A 36 -7.78 1.60 0.59
CA ALA A 36 -6.97 0.40 0.72
C ALA A 36 -7.34 -0.41 1.96
N ILE A 37 -7.08 -1.71 1.87
CA ILE A 37 -7.16 -2.61 3.01
C ILE A 37 -5.81 -2.58 3.72
N MET A 38 -5.79 -2.09 4.95
CA MET A 38 -4.59 -1.82 5.73
C MET A 38 -4.60 -2.58 7.06
N LYS A 39 -3.43 -2.72 7.69
CA LYS A 39 -3.35 -3.20 9.07
C LYS A 39 -3.80 -2.11 10.05
N LYS A 40 -4.47 -2.49 11.14
CA LYS A 40 -5.06 -1.56 12.12
C LYS A 40 -4.04 -0.60 12.75
N GLU A 41 -2.80 -1.05 12.93
CA GLU A 41 -1.74 -0.24 13.53
C GLU A 41 -1.41 1.03 12.71
N VAL A 42 -1.65 1.00 11.39
CA VAL A 42 -1.44 2.15 10.51
C VAL A 42 -2.35 3.33 10.87
N MET A 43 -3.54 3.06 11.42
CA MET A 43 -4.49 4.09 11.86
C MET A 43 -3.88 5.04 12.92
N PHE A 44 -2.94 4.55 13.71
CA PHE A 44 -2.29 5.34 14.78
C PHE A 44 -1.13 6.21 14.28
N LEU A 45 -0.75 6.13 13.00
CA LEU A 45 0.25 7.02 12.41
C LEU A 45 -0.31 8.45 12.35
N PRO A 46 0.37 9.44 12.99
CA PRO A 46 -0.09 10.81 12.93
C PRO A 46 -0.24 11.32 11.50
N VAL A 47 -1.27 12.08 11.23
CA VAL A 47 -1.63 12.68 9.95
C VAL A 47 -1.99 11.63 8.88
N ILE A 48 -1.08 10.72 8.52
CA ILE A 48 -1.27 9.72 7.45
C ILE A 48 -2.34 8.71 7.84
N GLY A 49 -2.22 8.08 9.01
CA GLY A 49 -3.20 7.11 9.50
C GLY A 49 -4.56 7.74 9.75
N TRP A 50 -4.57 8.95 10.30
CA TRP A 50 -5.80 9.70 10.51
C TRP A 50 -6.49 10.08 9.19
N SER A 51 -5.73 10.51 8.17
CA SER A 51 -6.30 10.80 6.85
C SER A 51 -6.91 9.56 6.22
N MET A 52 -6.26 8.40 6.35
CA MET A 52 -6.80 7.12 5.89
C MET A 52 -8.07 6.73 6.68
N TRP A 53 -8.11 6.97 7.99
CA TRP A 53 -9.27 6.69 8.81
C TRP A 53 -10.46 7.59 8.44
N PHE A 54 -10.24 8.89 8.28
CA PHE A 54 -11.27 9.83 7.81
C PHE A 54 -11.75 9.54 6.38
N SER A 55 -10.91 8.89 5.57
CA SER A 55 -11.26 8.44 4.20
C SER A 55 -11.84 7.03 4.16
N GLU A 56 -12.22 6.47 5.33
CA GLU A 56 -12.91 5.18 5.45
C GLU A 56 -12.13 3.97 4.90
N TYR A 57 -10.78 3.99 5.06
CA TYR A 57 -9.96 2.84 4.73
C TYR A 57 -10.32 1.64 5.60
N PHE A 58 -10.15 0.44 5.10
CA PHE A 58 -10.46 -0.79 5.82
C PHE A 58 -9.28 -1.22 6.68
N PHE A 59 -9.43 -1.17 8.00
CA PHE A 59 -8.38 -1.54 8.94
C PHE A 59 -8.62 -2.93 9.53
N LEU A 60 -7.69 -3.87 9.28
CA LEU A 60 -7.78 -5.27 9.68
C LEU A 60 -6.89 -5.57 10.88
N GLU A 61 -7.40 -6.44 11.79
CA GLU A 61 -6.68 -6.92 12.98
C GLU A 61 -5.81 -8.16 12.71
N ARG A 62 -5.81 -8.66 11.47
CA ARG A 62 -5.17 -9.93 11.07
C ARG A 62 -5.74 -11.16 11.79
N ARG A 63 -7.00 -11.10 12.17
CA ARG A 63 -7.81 -12.18 12.72
C ARG A 63 -9.00 -12.42 11.81
N TRP A 64 -8.97 -13.50 11.04
CA TRP A 64 -9.95 -13.74 9.98
C TRP A 64 -11.40 -13.60 10.45
N THR A 65 -11.74 -14.16 11.63
CA THR A 65 -13.10 -14.09 12.20
C THR A 65 -13.62 -12.67 12.41
N LYS A 66 -12.75 -11.72 12.73
CA LYS A 66 -13.10 -10.29 12.88
C LYS A 66 -12.99 -9.56 11.55
N ASP A 67 -11.95 -9.85 10.80
CA ASP A 67 -11.63 -9.18 9.55
C ASP A 67 -12.70 -9.47 8.49
N GLU A 68 -13.28 -10.67 8.47
CA GLU A 68 -14.37 -11.02 7.57
C GLU A 68 -15.60 -10.13 7.78
N ILE A 69 -15.98 -9.87 9.04
CA ILE A 69 -17.10 -8.98 9.37
C ILE A 69 -16.80 -7.56 8.93
N THR A 70 -15.60 -7.04 9.23
CA THR A 70 -15.16 -5.71 8.83
C THR A 70 -15.15 -5.55 7.31
N LEU A 71 -14.63 -6.54 6.59
CA LEU A 71 -14.63 -6.54 5.12
C LEU A 71 -16.05 -6.54 4.57
N LYS A 72 -16.93 -7.42 5.09
CA LYS A 72 -18.32 -7.52 4.64
C LYS A 72 -19.08 -6.20 4.80
N SER A 73 -19.00 -5.58 5.98
CA SER A 73 -19.66 -4.29 6.20
C SER A 73 -19.08 -3.18 5.34
N GLY A 74 -17.76 -3.14 5.16
CA GLY A 74 -17.11 -2.15 4.31
C GLY A 74 -17.47 -2.31 2.83
N PHE A 75 -17.56 -3.54 2.31
CA PHE A 75 -17.97 -3.76 0.92
C PHE A 75 -19.43 -3.37 0.67
N GLN A 76 -20.32 -3.58 1.66
CA GLN A 76 -21.71 -3.12 1.56
C GLN A 76 -21.80 -1.58 1.47
N GLN A 77 -20.94 -0.85 2.20
CA GLN A 77 -20.86 0.62 2.09
C GLN A 77 -20.34 1.10 0.73
N LEU A 78 -19.53 0.29 0.04
CA LEU A 78 -19.02 0.62 -1.28
C LEU A 78 -20.00 0.35 -2.42
N GLU A 79 -21.06 -0.40 -2.20
CA GLU A 79 -22.05 -0.73 -3.23
C GLU A 79 -22.73 0.51 -3.80
N ASP A 80 -23.07 1.46 -2.93
CA ASP A 80 -23.71 2.73 -3.30
C ASP A 80 -22.73 3.90 -3.39
N PHE A 81 -21.43 3.64 -3.54
CA PHE A 81 -20.44 4.70 -3.58
C PHE A 81 -20.61 5.58 -4.81
N PRO A 82 -20.81 6.92 -4.67
CA PRO A 82 -21.35 7.78 -5.73
C PRO A 82 -20.39 8.08 -6.88
N ILE A 83 -19.11 7.81 -6.72
CA ILE A 83 -18.06 8.08 -7.72
C ILE A 83 -17.17 6.85 -7.91
N PRO A 84 -16.52 6.69 -9.08
CA PRO A 84 -15.57 5.61 -9.29
C PRO A 84 -14.52 5.55 -8.18
N PHE A 85 -14.39 4.40 -7.52
CA PHE A 85 -13.39 4.16 -6.46
C PHE A 85 -12.40 3.07 -6.86
N TRP A 86 -11.22 3.14 -6.24
CA TRP A 86 -10.23 2.07 -6.26
C TRP A 86 -10.04 1.53 -4.85
N LEU A 87 -10.20 0.22 -4.69
CA LEU A 87 -9.88 -0.46 -3.43
C LEU A 87 -8.61 -1.28 -3.61
N ALA A 88 -7.52 -0.86 -2.98
CA ALA A 88 -6.23 -1.54 -3.07
C ALA A 88 -6.12 -2.67 -2.03
N LEU A 89 -5.70 -3.84 -2.49
CA LEU A 89 -5.45 -5.04 -1.68
C LEU A 89 -4.04 -5.58 -1.96
N PHE A 90 -3.19 -5.63 -0.94
CA PHE A 90 -1.89 -6.28 -0.99
C PHE A 90 -2.07 -7.75 -0.61
N VAL A 91 -2.35 -8.60 -1.60
CA VAL A 91 -2.70 -10.02 -1.38
C VAL A 91 -1.56 -10.87 -0.81
N GLU A 92 -0.31 -10.40 -0.86
CA GLU A 92 0.81 -11.02 -0.14
C GLU A 92 0.63 -10.94 1.39
N GLY A 93 -0.20 -10.02 1.88
CA GLY A 93 -0.50 -9.80 3.29
C GLY A 93 0.69 -9.29 4.12
N THR A 94 1.85 -9.12 3.51
CA THR A 94 3.06 -8.58 4.14
C THR A 94 4.00 -8.02 3.08
N ARG A 95 4.90 -7.11 3.49
CA ARG A 95 5.94 -6.57 2.63
C ARG A 95 6.99 -7.64 2.29
N PHE A 96 7.44 -7.62 1.03
CA PHE A 96 8.54 -8.47 0.56
C PHE A 96 9.83 -8.20 1.34
N THR A 97 10.46 -9.25 1.84
CA THR A 97 11.84 -9.27 2.33
C THR A 97 12.52 -10.55 1.87
N GLN A 98 13.85 -10.55 1.81
CA GLN A 98 14.58 -11.74 1.38
C GLN A 98 14.33 -12.94 2.32
N ALA A 99 14.25 -12.68 3.63
CA ALA A 99 13.95 -13.73 4.61
C ALA A 99 12.56 -14.36 4.37
N LYS A 100 11.54 -13.53 4.12
CA LYS A 100 10.19 -14.03 3.83
C LYS A 100 10.11 -14.77 2.49
N LEU A 101 10.91 -14.34 1.50
CA LEU A 101 11.01 -15.05 0.24
C LEU A 101 11.57 -16.46 0.44
N MET A 102 12.62 -16.63 1.23
CA MET A 102 13.20 -17.97 1.52
C MET A 102 12.16 -18.88 2.17
N VAL A 103 11.41 -18.39 3.15
CA VAL A 103 10.32 -19.15 3.79
C VAL A 103 9.22 -19.52 2.78
N ALA A 104 8.87 -18.57 1.89
CA ALA A 104 7.86 -18.81 0.86
C ALA A 104 8.34 -19.85 -0.17
N GLN A 105 9.63 -19.84 -0.53
CA GLN A 105 10.24 -20.82 -1.43
C GLN A 105 10.27 -22.23 -0.81
N GLU A 106 10.65 -22.35 0.47
CA GLU A 106 10.64 -23.62 1.20
C GLU A 106 9.22 -24.19 1.26
N PHE A 107 8.23 -23.34 1.60
CA PHE A 107 6.84 -23.73 1.62
C PHE A 107 6.34 -24.17 0.22
N ALA A 108 6.65 -23.42 -0.82
CA ALA A 108 6.27 -23.77 -2.20
C ALA A 108 6.86 -25.11 -2.62
N ALA A 109 8.16 -25.34 -2.36
CA ALA A 109 8.83 -26.60 -2.66
C ALA A 109 8.19 -27.79 -1.92
N SER A 110 7.86 -27.62 -0.63
CA SER A 110 7.22 -28.68 0.17
C SER A 110 5.81 -29.05 -0.29
N ARG A 111 5.16 -28.18 -1.07
CA ARG A 111 3.78 -28.37 -1.58
C ARG A 111 3.71 -28.59 -3.08
N GLY A 112 4.86 -28.68 -3.78
CA GLY A 112 4.90 -28.82 -5.24
C GLY A 112 4.31 -27.61 -5.99
N LEU A 113 4.36 -26.40 -5.37
CA LEU A 113 3.89 -25.16 -5.96
C LEU A 113 5.02 -24.49 -6.75
N PRO A 114 4.69 -23.60 -7.73
CA PRO A 114 5.68 -22.75 -8.38
C PRO A 114 6.49 -21.95 -7.35
N ILE A 115 7.82 -22.05 -7.44
CA ILE A 115 8.74 -21.40 -6.49
C ILE A 115 8.88 -19.93 -6.85
N PRO A 116 8.44 -18.98 -5.97
CA PRO A 116 8.52 -17.55 -6.26
C PRO A 116 9.95 -17.04 -6.17
N ARG A 117 10.28 -16.01 -6.95
CA ARG A 117 11.61 -15.36 -6.98
C ARG A 117 11.55 -13.88 -6.63
N ASN A 118 10.48 -13.20 -7.05
CA ASN A 118 10.35 -11.74 -6.98
C ASN A 118 9.11 -11.27 -6.24
N VAL A 119 8.19 -12.17 -5.88
CA VAL A 119 6.97 -11.91 -5.11
C VAL A 119 6.83 -12.93 -3.99
N LEU A 120 5.95 -12.69 -3.03
CA LEU A 120 5.55 -13.70 -2.05
C LEU A 120 4.30 -14.44 -2.52
N LEU A 121 4.02 -15.59 -1.91
CA LEU A 121 2.80 -16.34 -2.18
C LEU A 121 1.56 -15.54 -1.72
N PRO A 122 0.53 -15.39 -2.56
CA PRO A 122 -0.65 -14.62 -2.21
C PRO A 122 -1.52 -15.34 -1.16
N ARG A 123 -2.05 -14.55 -0.20
CA ARG A 123 -3.05 -14.99 0.77
C ARG A 123 -4.44 -14.78 0.19
N THR A 124 -5.04 -15.83 -0.32
CA THR A 124 -6.23 -15.73 -1.17
C THR A 124 -7.53 -15.46 -0.43
N LYS A 125 -7.66 -15.73 0.88
CA LYS A 125 -8.91 -15.58 1.64
C LYS A 125 -9.54 -14.19 1.52
N GLY A 126 -8.76 -13.14 1.76
CA GLY A 126 -9.23 -11.75 1.63
C GLY A 126 -9.62 -11.40 0.18
N PHE A 127 -8.84 -11.85 -0.79
CA PHE A 127 -9.12 -11.65 -2.20
C PHE A 127 -10.41 -12.34 -2.64
N VAL A 128 -10.59 -13.62 -2.27
CA VAL A 128 -11.82 -14.39 -2.55
C VAL A 128 -13.04 -13.69 -1.96
N SER A 129 -12.97 -13.28 -0.69
CA SER A 129 -14.05 -12.54 -0.04
C SER A 129 -14.37 -11.22 -0.77
N SER A 130 -13.33 -10.47 -1.17
CA SER A 130 -13.50 -9.22 -1.92
C SER A 130 -14.19 -9.45 -3.27
N VAL A 131 -13.71 -10.41 -4.07
CA VAL A 131 -14.31 -10.73 -5.36
C VAL A 131 -15.74 -11.20 -5.22
N SER A 132 -16.01 -12.14 -4.28
CA SER A 132 -17.36 -12.71 -4.11
C SER A 132 -18.39 -11.67 -3.71
N GLN A 133 -18.01 -10.65 -2.94
CA GLN A 133 -18.94 -9.63 -2.45
C GLN A 133 -19.05 -8.41 -3.38
N MET A 134 -18.00 -8.11 -4.13
CA MET A 134 -17.98 -6.92 -5.00
C MET A 134 -18.24 -7.22 -6.47
N ARG A 135 -18.39 -8.48 -6.87
CA ARG A 135 -18.59 -8.90 -8.27
C ARG A 135 -19.79 -8.24 -8.94
N SER A 136 -20.86 -7.94 -8.19
CA SER A 136 -22.09 -7.34 -8.72
C SER A 136 -21.93 -5.90 -9.17
N PHE A 137 -21.03 -5.12 -8.52
CA PHE A 137 -20.91 -3.68 -8.74
C PHE A 137 -19.49 -3.21 -9.11
N VAL A 138 -18.47 -4.05 -8.98
CA VAL A 138 -17.09 -3.73 -9.41
C VAL A 138 -16.78 -4.42 -10.74
N PRO A 139 -16.66 -3.68 -11.85
CA PRO A 139 -16.52 -4.25 -13.18
C PRO A 139 -15.12 -4.81 -13.47
N ALA A 140 -14.09 -4.41 -12.73
CA ALA A 140 -12.71 -4.75 -13.08
C ALA A 140 -11.78 -4.96 -11.89
N ILE A 141 -10.76 -5.81 -12.12
CA ILE A 141 -9.57 -5.90 -11.29
C ILE A 141 -8.40 -5.24 -12.03
N TYR A 142 -7.69 -4.34 -11.36
CA TYR A 142 -6.42 -3.80 -11.85
C TYR A 142 -5.26 -4.53 -11.20
N ASP A 143 -4.58 -5.35 -11.98
CA ASP A 143 -3.37 -6.06 -11.57
C ASP A 143 -2.16 -5.14 -11.76
N CYS A 144 -1.68 -4.57 -10.67
CA CYS A 144 -0.53 -3.68 -10.63
C CYS A 144 0.75 -4.44 -10.29
N THR A 145 1.75 -4.38 -11.17
CA THR A 145 3.09 -4.93 -10.92
C THR A 145 4.06 -3.78 -10.72
N VAL A 146 4.61 -3.70 -9.51
CA VAL A 146 5.56 -2.65 -9.09
C VAL A 146 6.97 -3.20 -9.14
N ALA A 147 7.88 -2.47 -9.79
CA ALA A 147 9.31 -2.76 -9.82
C ALA A 147 10.14 -1.51 -9.49
N VAL A 148 11.23 -1.74 -8.78
CA VAL A 148 12.27 -0.74 -8.55
C VAL A 148 13.50 -1.16 -9.36
N PRO A 149 14.05 -0.29 -10.21
CA PRO A 149 15.25 -0.62 -11.01
C PRO A 149 16.43 -0.98 -10.10
N LYS A 150 17.20 -2.02 -10.47
CA LYS A 150 18.36 -2.49 -9.69
C LYS A 150 19.45 -1.42 -9.49
N ASN A 151 19.58 -0.52 -10.45
CA ASN A 151 20.55 0.59 -10.43
C ASN A 151 20.07 1.84 -9.68
N GLN A 152 18.89 1.78 -9.07
CA GLN A 152 18.30 2.87 -8.31
C GLN A 152 18.21 2.51 -6.83
N PRO A 153 18.44 3.48 -5.93
CA PRO A 153 18.24 3.23 -4.52
C PRO A 153 16.76 2.91 -4.22
N PRO A 154 16.51 1.98 -3.30
CA PRO A 154 15.14 1.58 -2.97
C PRO A 154 14.35 2.78 -2.43
N PRO A 155 13.08 2.93 -2.84
CA PRO A 155 12.22 3.98 -2.32
C PRO A 155 11.91 3.70 -0.84
N THR A 156 12.21 4.67 0.04
CA THR A 156 11.95 4.58 1.47
C THR A 156 11.31 5.86 1.97
N LEU A 157 10.61 5.76 3.11
CA LEU A 157 10.01 6.90 3.78
C LEU A 157 11.09 7.94 4.16
N LEU A 158 12.25 7.48 4.65
CA LEU A 158 13.38 8.35 4.98
C LEU A 158 13.88 9.14 3.77
N ARG A 159 13.97 8.52 2.58
CA ARG A 159 14.37 9.23 1.37
C ARG A 159 13.40 10.33 1.00
N ILE A 160 12.08 10.10 1.17
CA ILE A 160 11.05 11.11 0.92
C ILE A 160 11.25 12.31 1.85
N PHE A 161 11.44 12.08 3.16
CA PHE A 161 11.66 13.16 4.12
C PHE A 161 12.98 13.92 3.89
N ARG A 162 13.96 13.29 3.26
CA ARG A 162 15.22 13.94 2.83
C ARG A 162 15.09 14.62 1.46
N GLY A 163 13.92 14.66 0.84
CA GLY A 163 13.72 15.24 -0.49
C GLY A 163 14.41 14.48 -1.62
N GLN A 164 14.79 13.22 -1.40
CA GLN A 164 15.50 12.39 -2.38
C GLN A 164 14.52 11.64 -3.26
N SER A 165 14.60 11.85 -4.56
CA SER A 165 13.76 11.14 -5.53
C SER A 165 14.09 9.65 -5.62
N SER A 166 13.08 8.86 -6.00
CA SER A 166 13.23 7.45 -6.32
C SER A 166 12.43 7.13 -7.58
N VAL A 167 12.91 6.15 -8.34
CA VAL A 167 12.23 5.71 -9.57
C VAL A 167 11.49 4.41 -9.28
N VAL A 168 10.20 4.41 -9.57
CA VAL A 168 9.35 3.21 -9.51
C VAL A 168 8.73 3.01 -10.88
N LYS A 169 8.84 1.80 -11.41
CA LYS A 169 8.19 1.37 -12.66
C LYS A 169 6.95 0.56 -12.32
N LEU A 170 5.87 0.85 -13.02
CA LEU A 170 4.59 0.22 -12.79
C LEU A 170 4.01 -0.29 -14.10
N GLN A 171 3.54 -1.54 -14.11
CA GLN A 171 2.69 -2.08 -15.16
C GLN A 171 1.32 -2.39 -14.57
N ILE A 172 0.26 -1.95 -15.24
CA ILE A 172 -1.13 -2.19 -14.85
C ILE A 172 -1.82 -2.99 -15.95
N ARG A 173 -2.46 -4.09 -15.57
CA ARG A 173 -3.32 -4.90 -16.44
C ARG A 173 -4.75 -4.84 -15.90
N ARG A 174 -5.71 -4.65 -16.81
CA ARG A 174 -7.14 -4.68 -16.48
C ARG A 174 -7.68 -6.08 -16.77
N HIS A 175 -8.32 -6.69 -15.79
CA HIS A 175 -9.07 -7.93 -15.94
C HIS A 175 -10.55 -7.65 -15.68
N PRO A 176 -11.45 -7.97 -16.61
CA PRO A 176 -12.88 -7.87 -16.38
C PRO A 176 -13.30 -8.80 -15.23
N MET A 177 -14.10 -8.30 -14.30
CA MET A 177 -14.54 -9.08 -13.13
C MET A 177 -15.38 -10.30 -13.57
N GLN A 178 -16.08 -10.19 -14.69
CA GLN A 178 -16.93 -11.24 -15.24
C GLN A 178 -16.13 -12.45 -15.75
N GLU A 179 -14.86 -12.25 -16.14
CA GLU A 179 -14.00 -13.33 -16.66
C GLU A 179 -13.39 -14.19 -15.53
N LEU A 180 -13.55 -13.80 -14.28
CA LEU A 180 -13.05 -14.59 -13.16
C LEU A 180 -13.94 -15.82 -12.92
N PRO A 181 -13.33 -16.93 -12.42
CA PRO A 181 -14.11 -18.10 -11.99
C PRO A 181 -15.21 -17.73 -10.98
N GLU A 182 -16.29 -18.52 -10.95
CA GLU A 182 -17.42 -18.28 -10.04
C GLU A 182 -17.17 -18.88 -8.64
N THR A 183 -16.45 -19.99 -8.58
CA THR A 183 -16.19 -20.71 -7.33
C THR A 183 -15.09 -20.06 -6.50
N ALA A 184 -15.20 -20.13 -5.18
CA ALA A 184 -14.20 -19.60 -4.26
C ALA A 184 -12.80 -20.19 -4.51
N ASP A 185 -12.71 -21.49 -4.76
CA ASP A 185 -11.45 -22.16 -5.06
C ASP A 185 -10.87 -21.69 -6.42
N GLY A 186 -11.73 -21.52 -7.43
CA GLY A 186 -11.34 -20.99 -8.73
C GLY A 186 -10.82 -19.56 -8.64
N ILE A 187 -11.49 -18.68 -7.89
CA ILE A 187 -11.02 -17.31 -7.63
C ILE A 187 -9.67 -17.33 -6.91
N GLY A 188 -9.52 -18.19 -5.90
CA GLY A 188 -8.26 -18.36 -5.18
C GLY A 188 -7.13 -18.86 -6.09
N GLN A 189 -7.42 -19.81 -6.98
CA GLN A 189 -6.43 -20.31 -7.95
C GLN A 189 -6.07 -19.25 -8.98
N TRP A 190 -7.05 -18.52 -9.53
CA TRP A 190 -6.81 -17.40 -10.44
C TRP A 190 -5.85 -16.36 -9.82
N CYS A 191 -6.04 -16.01 -8.55
CA CYS A 191 -5.15 -15.10 -7.84
C CYS A 191 -3.70 -15.63 -7.77
N LYS A 192 -3.52 -16.92 -7.49
CA LYS A 192 -2.18 -17.55 -7.48
C LYS A 192 -1.54 -17.51 -8.87
N ASP A 193 -2.29 -17.82 -9.92
CA ASP A 193 -1.81 -17.82 -11.31
C ASP A 193 -1.39 -16.42 -11.78
N VAL A 194 -2.13 -15.40 -11.37
CA VAL A 194 -1.75 -13.98 -11.60
C VAL A 194 -0.41 -13.68 -10.92
N PHE A 195 -0.18 -14.16 -9.70
CA PHE A 195 1.08 -13.93 -8.99
C PHE A 195 2.25 -14.71 -9.58
N VAL A 196 2.04 -15.90 -10.11
CA VAL A 196 3.04 -16.64 -10.91
C VAL A 196 3.41 -15.85 -12.17
N THR A 197 2.41 -15.31 -12.88
CA THR A 197 2.62 -14.47 -14.07
C THR A 197 3.37 -13.19 -13.72
N LYS A 198 3.02 -12.57 -12.58
CA LYS A 198 3.67 -11.36 -12.05
C LYS A 198 5.13 -11.63 -11.69
N ASP A 199 5.45 -12.78 -11.09
CA ASP A 199 6.81 -13.20 -10.77
C ASP A 199 7.66 -13.33 -12.03
N ALA A 200 7.16 -14.03 -13.05
CA ALA A 200 7.81 -14.16 -14.34
C ALA A 200 7.99 -12.81 -15.08
N LEU A 201 7.03 -11.90 -14.94
CA LEU A 201 7.09 -10.55 -15.48
C LEU A 201 8.19 -9.71 -14.82
N LEU A 202 8.33 -9.80 -13.50
CA LEU A 202 9.39 -9.14 -12.75
C LEU A 202 10.77 -9.73 -13.10
N GLU A 203 10.87 -11.04 -13.29
CA GLU A 203 12.12 -11.69 -13.75
C GLU A 203 12.57 -11.11 -15.10
N LYS A 204 11.64 -11.03 -16.07
CA LYS A 204 11.90 -10.41 -17.39
C LYS A 204 12.28 -8.92 -17.24
N TYR A 205 11.59 -8.20 -16.38
CA TYR A 205 11.90 -6.79 -16.09
C TYR A 205 13.34 -6.64 -15.55
N PHE A 206 13.75 -7.45 -14.59
CA PHE A 206 15.09 -7.37 -14.01
C PHE A 206 16.20 -7.84 -14.96
N ALA A 207 15.86 -8.64 -15.95
CA ALA A 207 16.80 -9.04 -17.02
C ALA A 207 16.94 -7.94 -18.10
N LYS A 208 15.82 -7.31 -18.52
CA LYS A 208 15.80 -6.36 -19.65
C LYS A 208 15.78 -4.87 -19.23
N GLY A 209 15.46 -4.55 -17.98
CA GLY A 209 15.28 -3.17 -17.50
C GLY A 209 13.94 -2.54 -17.88
N ALA A 210 13.05 -3.25 -18.56
CA ALA A 210 11.74 -2.77 -19.00
C ALA A 210 10.68 -3.87 -18.94
N PHE A 211 9.41 -3.51 -18.68
CA PHE A 211 8.30 -4.46 -18.65
C PHE A 211 7.89 -4.98 -20.05
N SER A 212 7.96 -4.13 -21.04
CA SER A 212 7.65 -4.45 -22.43
C SER A 212 8.39 -3.50 -23.36
N ASP A 213 8.40 -3.82 -24.66
CA ASP A 213 8.93 -2.94 -25.69
C ASP A 213 8.01 -1.73 -25.98
N GLN A 214 6.86 -1.63 -25.29
CA GLN A 214 5.95 -0.49 -25.38
C GLN A 214 6.52 0.72 -24.64
N GLN A 215 6.35 1.90 -25.26
CA GLN A 215 6.77 3.16 -24.66
C GLN A 215 6.05 3.41 -23.33
N LEU A 216 6.80 3.92 -22.37
CA LEU A 216 6.25 4.39 -21.09
C LEU A 216 5.22 5.50 -21.35
N GLN A 217 3.99 5.26 -20.97
CA GLN A 217 2.97 6.31 -20.97
C GLN A 217 3.28 7.34 -19.87
N ASN A 218 3.57 8.56 -20.29
CA ASN A 218 3.68 9.66 -19.35
C ASN A 218 2.26 10.17 -19.02
N ILE A 219 1.73 9.73 -17.90
CA ILE A 219 0.48 10.27 -17.34
C ILE A 219 0.85 11.62 -16.71
N GLY A 220 0.47 12.74 -17.36
CA GLY A 220 0.81 14.10 -16.93
C GLY A 220 0.49 14.40 -15.46
N ARG A 221 0.93 15.56 -14.98
CA ARG A 221 0.61 16.02 -13.61
C ARG A 221 -0.69 16.81 -13.64
N PRO A 222 -1.73 16.43 -12.88
CA PRO A 222 -2.99 17.16 -12.86
C PRO A 222 -2.80 18.53 -12.18
N MET A 223 -3.09 19.62 -12.88
CA MET A 223 -3.02 20.99 -12.35
C MET A 223 -3.94 21.20 -11.13
N LYS A 224 -5.08 20.50 -11.07
CA LYS A 224 -6.01 20.56 -9.94
C LYS A 224 -5.32 20.25 -8.61
N SER A 225 -4.45 19.25 -8.57
CA SER A 225 -3.72 18.90 -7.34
C SER A 225 -2.77 19.99 -6.90
N LEU A 226 -2.09 20.66 -7.83
CA LEU A 226 -1.22 21.79 -7.50
C LEU A 226 -2.03 22.95 -6.87
N ILE A 227 -3.16 23.29 -7.48
CA ILE A 227 -4.05 24.34 -6.97
C ILE A 227 -4.53 24.00 -5.55
N VAL A 228 -4.98 22.77 -5.31
CA VAL A 228 -5.42 22.32 -3.97
C VAL A 228 -4.29 22.43 -2.95
N VAL A 229 -3.08 21.97 -3.28
CA VAL A 229 -1.91 22.09 -2.38
C VAL A 229 -1.59 23.56 -2.08
N LEU A 230 -1.59 24.41 -3.09
CA LEU A 230 -1.34 25.86 -2.89
C LEU A 230 -2.41 26.51 -2.00
N LEU A 231 -3.69 26.24 -2.26
CA LEU A 231 -4.80 26.78 -1.45
C LEU A 231 -4.68 26.33 0.02
N TRP A 232 -4.44 25.06 0.29
CA TRP A 232 -4.25 24.57 1.66
C TRP A 232 -2.98 25.14 2.29
N SER A 233 -1.89 25.31 1.55
CA SER A 233 -0.67 25.92 2.07
C SER A 233 -0.91 27.38 2.47
N CYS A 234 -1.63 28.13 1.64
CA CYS A 234 -2.01 29.51 1.94
C CYS A 234 -2.94 29.60 3.17
N LEU A 235 -3.95 28.71 3.24
CA LEU A 235 -4.90 28.66 4.36
C LEU A 235 -4.19 28.34 5.67
N LEU A 236 -3.33 27.32 5.69
CA LEU A 236 -2.54 26.93 6.85
C LEU A 236 -1.56 28.05 7.26
N GLY A 237 -0.86 28.64 6.29
CA GLY A 237 0.04 29.76 6.55
C GLY A 237 -0.70 30.96 7.16
N TYR A 238 -1.87 31.31 6.64
CA TYR A 238 -2.71 32.35 7.21
C TYR A 238 -3.20 31.99 8.61
N GLY A 239 -3.64 30.73 8.81
CA GLY A 239 -4.06 30.24 10.13
C GLY A 239 -2.94 30.34 11.18
N ILE A 240 -1.73 29.91 10.84
CA ILE A 240 -0.55 30.03 11.71
C ILE A 240 -0.25 31.50 12.01
N PHE A 241 -0.25 32.36 10.99
CA PHE A 241 -0.01 33.80 11.13
C PHE A 241 -0.98 34.48 12.10
N LYS A 242 -2.26 34.05 12.11
CA LYS A 242 -3.27 34.54 13.06
C LYS A 242 -3.19 33.88 14.43
N PHE A 243 -2.90 32.57 14.47
CA PHE A 243 -2.87 31.78 15.70
C PHE A 243 -1.71 32.15 16.62
N VAL A 244 -0.51 32.40 16.06
CA VAL A 244 0.68 32.69 16.86
C VAL A 244 0.51 33.95 17.72
N PRO A 245 0.08 35.12 17.19
CA PRO A 245 -0.18 36.28 18.03
C PRO A 245 -1.35 36.08 18.99
N TRP A 246 -2.45 35.43 18.52
CA TRP A 246 -3.63 35.21 19.33
C TRP A 246 -3.38 34.33 20.54
N SER A 247 -2.63 33.25 20.36
CA SER A 247 -2.30 32.28 21.42
C SER A 247 -1.28 32.81 22.43
N ALA A 248 -0.55 33.89 22.10
CA ALA A 248 0.60 34.41 22.87
C ALA A 248 1.65 33.36 23.23
N LEU A 249 1.66 32.21 22.53
CA LEU A 249 2.57 31.08 22.81
C LEU A 249 4.04 31.49 22.73
N LEU A 250 4.41 32.37 21.81
CA LEU A 250 5.77 32.85 21.63
C LEU A 250 6.10 34.12 22.44
N SER A 251 5.13 34.66 23.19
CA SER A 251 5.31 35.89 23.97
C SER A 251 5.89 35.62 25.37
N SER A 252 5.90 34.39 25.84
CA SER A 252 6.43 34.01 27.14
C SER A 252 7.47 32.92 27.02
N TRP A 253 8.47 32.93 27.92
CA TRP A 253 9.47 31.86 27.99
C TRP A 253 8.85 30.47 28.16
N LYS A 254 7.79 30.37 28.96
CA LYS A 254 7.05 29.09 29.15
C LYS A 254 6.39 28.60 27.87
N GLY A 255 5.79 29.50 27.10
CA GLY A 255 5.16 29.16 25.80
C GLY A 255 6.19 28.75 24.76
N ILE A 256 7.34 29.42 24.72
CA ILE A 256 8.47 29.03 23.83
C ILE A 256 8.99 27.64 24.21
N ALA A 257 9.25 27.39 25.50
CA ALA A 257 9.71 26.10 25.98
C ALA A 257 8.71 24.98 25.68
N PHE A 258 7.41 25.22 25.89
CA PHE A 258 6.35 24.27 25.54
C PHE A 258 6.33 23.95 24.03
N SER A 259 6.38 24.98 23.18
CA SER A 259 6.41 24.80 21.74
C SER A 259 7.65 24.03 21.28
N ALA A 260 8.81 24.38 21.81
CA ALA A 260 10.07 23.68 21.49
C ALA A 260 10.01 22.21 21.91
N THR A 261 9.55 21.93 23.13
CA THR A 261 9.37 20.55 23.62
C THR A 261 8.40 19.76 22.75
N PHE A 262 7.28 20.36 22.34
CA PHE A 262 6.30 19.73 21.47
C PHE A 262 6.90 19.36 20.10
N PHE A 263 7.66 20.28 19.48
CA PHE A 263 8.34 19.97 18.21
C PHE A 263 9.40 18.87 18.36
N VAL A 264 10.18 18.88 19.44
CA VAL A 264 11.16 17.82 19.72
C VAL A 264 10.47 16.46 19.86
N LEU A 265 9.35 16.39 20.57
CA LEU A 265 8.56 15.16 20.70
C LEU A 265 8.03 14.67 19.34
N ILE A 266 7.51 15.57 18.49
CA ILE A 266 7.11 15.20 17.13
C ILE A 266 8.27 14.61 16.34
N VAL A 267 9.45 15.25 16.39
CA VAL A 267 10.64 14.75 15.68
C VAL A 267 11.04 13.37 16.18
N ILE A 268 11.05 13.15 17.51
CA ILE A 268 11.36 11.85 18.11
C ILE A 268 10.37 10.78 17.64
N VAL A 269 9.07 11.06 17.71
CA VAL A 269 8.02 10.13 17.24
C VAL A 269 8.20 9.81 15.76
N MET A 270 8.46 10.81 14.92
CA MET A 270 8.73 10.60 13.49
C MET A 270 9.97 9.73 13.25
N GLN A 271 11.05 9.96 13.99
CA GLN A 271 12.26 9.13 13.89
C GLN A 271 12.00 7.68 14.30
N ILE A 272 11.26 7.45 15.38
CA ILE A 272 10.88 6.11 15.84
C ILE A 272 10.06 5.40 14.74
N LEU A 273 9.08 6.09 14.15
CA LEU A 273 8.22 5.53 13.10
C LEU A 273 9.02 5.19 11.83
N ILE A 274 9.92 6.08 11.40
CA ILE A 274 10.80 5.85 10.26
C ILE A 274 11.71 4.63 10.53
N HIS A 275 12.35 4.58 11.68
CA HIS A 275 13.23 3.47 12.05
C HIS A 275 12.47 2.14 12.16
N SER A 276 11.28 2.16 12.77
CA SER A 276 10.38 1.00 12.81
C SER A 276 10.00 0.49 11.42
N SER A 277 9.82 1.39 10.45
CA SER A 277 9.52 1.00 9.06
C SER A 277 10.72 0.33 8.36
N GLU A 278 11.95 0.66 8.76
CA GLU A 278 13.18 0.12 8.18
C GLU A 278 13.67 -1.17 8.85
N SER A 279 13.34 -1.40 10.11
CA SER A 279 13.84 -2.53 10.92
C SER A 279 13.55 -3.91 10.30
N GLU A 280 12.48 -4.06 9.55
CA GLU A 280 12.18 -5.31 8.83
C GLU A 280 13.12 -5.59 7.63
N ARG A 281 13.91 -4.61 7.21
CA ARG A 281 14.87 -4.78 6.10
C ARG A 281 16.22 -5.34 6.55
N SER A 282 16.59 -5.06 7.76
CA SER A 282 17.90 -5.38 8.35
C SER A 282 17.91 -6.70 9.11
N THR A 283 16.86 -7.52 9.06
CA THR A 283 16.87 -8.83 9.70
C THR A 283 17.96 -9.69 9.05
N PRO A 284 19.06 -9.99 9.75
CA PRO A 284 20.10 -10.87 9.23
C PRO A 284 19.51 -12.25 8.90
N LEU A 285 20.09 -12.94 7.94
CA LEU A 285 19.73 -14.29 7.51
C LEU A 285 19.86 -15.40 8.58
N ASN A 286 20.24 -15.06 9.80
CA ASN A 286 20.27 -15.98 10.94
C ASN A 286 18.87 -16.16 11.56
N ILE A 287 17.97 -16.77 10.81
CA ILE A 287 16.69 -17.25 11.34
C ILE A 287 16.98 -18.50 12.14
N THR A 288 16.90 -18.42 13.46
CA THR A 288 16.98 -19.61 14.31
C THR A 288 15.74 -20.49 14.09
N PRO A 289 15.85 -21.82 14.29
CA PRO A 289 14.70 -22.75 14.14
C PRO A 289 13.46 -22.35 14.97
N GLN A 290 13.63 -21.61 16.05
CA GLN A 290 12.52 -21.11 16.88
C GLN A 290 11.73 -19.97 16.23
N ASP A 291 12.33 -19.12 15.42
CA ASP A 291 11.62 -18.06 14.71
C ASP A 291 10.78 -18.60 13.55
N GLN A 292 11.26 -19.68 12.92
CA GLN A 292 10.49 -20.41 11.90
C GLN A 292 9.19 -21.00 12.46
N THR A 293 9.20 -21.44 13.73
CA THR A 293 8.02 -22.01 14.36
C THR A 293 6.97 -20.95 14.69
N LYS A 294 7.38 -19.73 15.09
CA LYS A 294 6.47 -18.61 15.35
C LYS A 294 5.85 -18.09 14.05
N GLU A 295 6.60 -17.98 12.96
CA GLU A 295 6.05 -17.59 11.66
C GLU A 295 5.10 -18.65 11.06
N ARG A 296 5.33 -19.94 11.29
CA ARG A 296 4.41 -21.02 10.90
C ARG A 296 3.07 -20.95 11.65
N LEU A 297 3.06 -20.50 12.90
CA LEU A 297 1.83 -20.32 13.70
C LEU A 297 1.00 -19.11 13.27
N VAL A 298 1.60 -18.10 12.66
CA VAL A 298 0.91 -16.93 12.11
C VAL A 298 0.29 -17.22 10.74
N GLN A 299 0.69 -18.32 10.08
CA GLN A 299 0.18 -18.74 8.75
C GLN A 299 -1.01 -19.74 8.85
N LYS A 300 -1.37 -20.21 10.03
CA LYS A 300 -2.61 -20.94 10.28
C LYS A 300 -3.74 -20.02 10.69
#